data_ac3d9f1e44f39fa8d9c1784cdce9a5f1
#
_entry.id   ac3d9f1e44f39fa8d9c1784cdce9a5f1
#
_cell.length_a   1.000
_cell.length_b   1.000
_cell.length_c   1.000
_cell.angle_alpha   90.00
_cell.angle_beta   90.00
_cell.angle_gamma   90.00
#
_symmetry.space_group_name_H-M   'P 1'
#
loop_
_entity.id
_entity.type
_entity.pdbx_description
1 polymer ?
#
loop_
_entity_poly.entity_id
_entity_poly.type
_entity_poly.pdbx_seq_one_letter_code
_entity_poly.pdbx_strand_id
1 'polypeptide(L)'
;MIKKIRILVLLYVLLMVAVGSWLSKARSTDWDKPLNVIVYSINADGRSETQKYINNIENSDFIDIEDFFQREAKKYNLALNKPIDVSYAGELNVKPPIPPRGGSQLSIMLWSLKLRYWVWKNDNYPYPEDATIYVLYFDPEITKTVAHSLGLQKGLVGIVNAFASKKMKKENNVIIAHELLHTVGAIDKYDPKTNQPLYPIGYANAAQSPLHPQKQAEIMAGRIAVSENKAEQAEKLEKVIIGESTAIEINWLAVPK
;
A
#
# COMPACT_ATOMS: atom_id res chain seq x y z
N MET A 1 -11.23 21.29 -40.64
CA MET A 1 -11.62 19.88 -40.44
C MET A 1 -10.65 19.14 -39.52
N ILE A 2 -9.36 19.11 -39.76
CA ILE A 2 -8.32 18.42 -38.97
C ILE A 2 -8.31 18.85 -37.49
N LYS A 3 -8.42 20.15 -37.17
CA LYS A 3 -8.49 20.63 -35.77
C LYS A 3 -9.67 20.02 -34.98
N LYS A 4 -10.85 19.93 -35.58
CA LYS A 4 -12.05 19.36 -34.95
C LYS A 4 -11.87 17.85 -34.70
N ILE A 5 -11.28 17.13 -35.66
CA ILE A 5 -10.99 15.69 -35.52
C ILE A 5 -9.99 15.44 -34.38
N ARG A 6 -8.91 16.24 -34.31
CA ARG A 6 -7.93 16.16 -33.22
C ARG A 6 -8.57 16.39 -31.84
N ILE A 7 -9.45 17.38 -31.73
CA ILE A 7 -10.19 17.66 -30.49
C ILE A 7 -11.08 16.48 -30.11
N LEU A 8 -11.84 15.93 -31.06
CA LEU A 8 -12.69 14.74 -30.83
C LEU A 8 -11.90 13.53 -30.37
N VAL A 9 -10.76 13.26 -31.02
CA VAL A 9 -9.86 12.15 -30.61
C VAL A 9 -9.33 12.37 -29.20
N LEU A 10 -8.89 13.58 -28.86
CA LEU A 10 -8.41 13.91 -27.51
C LEU A 10 -9.51 13.79 -26.45
N LEU A 11 -10.73 14.23 -26.76
CA LEU A 11 -11.88 14.08 -25.86
C LEU A 11 -12.27 12.61 -25.69
N TYR A 12 -12.23 11.81 -26.73
CA TYR A 12 -12.47 10.38 -26.68
C TYR A 12 -11.42 9.67 -25.80
N VAL A 13 -10.14 9.97 -25.99
CA VAL A 13 -9.04 9.43 -25.17
C VAL A 13 -9.22 9.84 -23.69
N LEU A 14 -9.55 11.11 -23.44
CA LEU A 14 -9.81 11.60 -22.09
C LEU A 14 -11.00 10.87 -21.44
N LEU A 15 -12.08 10.68 -22.19
CA LEU A 15 -13.26 9.94 -21.71
C LEU A 15 -12.89 8.49 -21.38
N MET A 16 -12.17 7.80 -22.26
CA MET A 16 -11.73 6.41 -22.02
C MET A 16 -10.84 6.30 -20.77
N VAL A 17 -9.92 7.24 -20.58
CA VAL A 17 -9.06 7.28 -19.39
C VAL A 17 -9.90 7.57 -18.13
N ALA A 18 -10.84 8.49 -18.19
CA ALA A 18 -11.70 8.84 -17.06
C ALA A 18 -12.60 7.66 -16.66
N VAL A 19 -13.25 7.03 -17.64
CA VAL A 19 -14.11 5.85 -17.42
C VAL A 19 -13.29 4.67 -16.90
N GLY A 20 -12.13 4.37 -17.50
CA GLY A 20 -11.24 3.31 -17.03
C GLY A 20 -10.75 3.54 -15.60
N SER A 21 -10.36 4.76 -15.26
CA SER A 21 -9.95 5.12 -13.90
C SER A 21 -11.10 5.01 -12.89
N TRP A 22 -12.31 5.42 -13.29
CA TRP A 22 -13.50 5.29 -12.44
C TRP A 22 -13.89 3.84 -12.20
N LEU A 23 -13.91 3.01 -13.27
CA LEU A 23 -14.19 1.58 -13.16
C LEU A 23 -13.16 0.85 -12.30
N SER A 24 -11.88 1.14 -12.46
CA SER A 24 -10.81 0.57 -11.63
C SER A 24 -11.03 0.91 -10.16
N LYS A 25 -11.31 2.19 -9.85
CA LYS A 25 -11.62 2.62 -8.49
C LYS A 25 -12.88 1.93 -7.93
N ALA A 26 -13.96 1.86 -8.71
CA ALA A 26 -15.20 1.22 -8.28
C ALA A 26 -14.95 -0.26 -7.94
N ARG A 27 -14.27 -1.00 -8.80
CA ARG A 27 -13.95 -2.43 -8.59
C ARG A 27 -13.05 -2.70 -7.39
N SER A 28 -12.11 -1.80 -7.10
CA SER A 28 -11.18 -1.98 -5.99
C SER A 28 -11.79 -1.71 -4.62
N THR A 29 -13.00 -1.15 -4.57
CA THR A 29 -13.67 -0.74 -3.33
C THR A 29 -15.13 -1.17 -3.23
N ASP A 30 -15.64 -2.02 -4.15
CA ASP A 30 -16.98 -2.61 -4.06
C ASP A 30 -17.03 -3.86 -3.16
N TRP A 31 -15.91 -4.54 -3.01
CA TRP A 31 -15.74 -5.73 -2.17
C TRP A 31 -16.72 -6.86 -2.49
N ASP A 32 -17.19 -6.92 -3.73
CA ASP A 32 -18.03 -8.03 -4.22
C ASP A 32 -17.20 -9.30 -4.45
N LYS A 33 -15.90 -9.14 -4.70
CA LYS A 33 -14.91 -10.20 -4.89
C LYS A 33 -13.62 -9.89 -4.14
N PRO A 34 -12.80 -10.91 -3.81
CA PRO A 34 -11.46 -10.67 -3.31
C PRO A 34 -10.65 -9.78 -4.25
N LEU A 35 -9.87 -8.87 -3.69
CA LEU A 35 -8.89 -8.08 -4.43
C LEU A 35 -7.65 -8.96 -4.67
N ASN A 36 -7.31 -9.23 -5.92
CA ASN A 36 -6.12 -9.98 -6.31
C ASN A 36 -4.90 -9.06 -6.25
N VAL A 37 -4.03 -9.29 -5.30
CA VAL A 37 -2.83 -8.49 -5.03
C VAL A 37 -1.59 -9.26 -5.47
N ILE A 38 -0.80 -8.68 -6.36
CA ILE A 38 0.44 -9.28 -6.82
C ILE A 38 1.62 -8.58 -6.16
N VAL A 39 2.55 -9.37 -5.65
CA VAL A 39 3.78 -8.87 -5.01
C VAL A 39 4.99 -9.27 -5.83
N TYR A 40 5.76 -8.29 -6.27
CA TYR A 40 7.08 -8.47 -6.87
C TYR A 40 8.18 -8.07 -5.88
N SER A 41 9.28 -8.81 -5.85
CA SER A 41 10.49 -8.41 -5.14
C SER A 41 11.51 -7.78 -6.09
N ILE A 42 12.29 -6.82 -5.59
CA ILE A 42 13.35 -6.14 -6.34
C ILE A 42 14.58 -6.02 -5.43
N ASN A 43 15.73 -6.46 -5.92
CA ASN A 43 17.00 -6.21 -5.25
C ASN A 43 17.40 -4.74 -5.42
N ALA A 44 17.12 -3.91 -4.40
CA ALA A 44 17.26 -2.47 -4.52
C ALA A 44 18.69 -1.97 -4.33
N ASP A 45 19.55 -2.70 -3.63
CA ASP A 45 20.94 -2.32 -3.38
C ASP A 45 21.96 -3.11 -4.22
N GLY A 46 21.51 -4.16 -4.93
CA GLY A 46 22.36 -5.01 -5.77
C GLY A 46 23.28 -5.94 -5.00
N ARG A 47 23.05 -6.13 -3.70
CA ARG A 47 23.90 -6.94 -2.84
C ARG A 47 23.55 -8.42 -2.91
N SER A 48 24.56 -9.26 -2.69
CA SER A 48 24.41 -10.72 -2.67
C SER A 48 23.55 -11.20 -1.47
N GLU A 49 23.63 -10.51 -0.34
CA GLU A 49 22.83 -10.79 0.86
C GLU A 49 21.34 -10.53 0.62
N THR A 50 21.03 -9.39 0.00
CA THR A 50 19.67 -9.06 -0.45
C THR A 50 19.16 -10.08 -1.46
N GLN A 51 20.01 -10.48 -2.42
CA GLN A 51 19.67 -11.50 -3.41
C GLN A 51 19.38 -12.85 -2.76
N LYS A 52 20.19 -13.28 -1.81
CA LYS A 52 19.96 -14.52 -1.05
C LYS A 52 18.63 -14.48 -0.30
N TYR A 53 18.26 -13.34 0.25
CA TYR A 53 16.95 -13.19 0.90
C TYR A 53 15.81 -13.32 -0.11
N ILE A 54 15.87 -12.60 -1.23
CA ILE A 54 14.84 -12.61 -2.30
C ILE A 54 14.65 -14.01 -2.87
N ASN A 55 15.74 -14.77 -3.10
CA ASN A 55 15.69 -16.13 -3.64
C ASN A 55 14.96 -17.13 -2.73
N ASN A 56 14.70 -16.78 -1.48
CA ASN A 56 13.99 -17.60 -0.51
C ASN A 56 12.59 -17.07 -0.16
N ILE A 57 12.09 -16.06 -0.87
CA ILE A 57 10.74 -15.56 -0.67
C ILE A 57 9.74 -16.53 -1.30
N GLU A 58 8.68 -16.84 -0.56
CA GLU A 58 7.58 -17.71 -0.97
C GLU A 58 6.23 -17.01 -0.74
N ASN A 59 5.15 -17.53 -1.34
CA ASN A 59 3.78 -17.07 -1.08
C ASN A 59 3.43 -17.07 0.40
N SER A 60 3.90 -18.06 1.13
CA SER A 60 3.69 -18.20 2.59
C SER A 60 4.24 -17.01 3.41
N ASP A 61 5.15 -16.22 2.85
CA ASP A 61 5.69 -15.04 3.52
C ASP A 61 4.69 -13.89 3.63
N PHE A 62 3.62 -13.91 2.84
CA PHE A 62 2.58 -12.87 2.78
C PHE A 62 1.24 -13.29 3.40
N ILE A 63 1.11 -14.51 3.91
CA ILE A 63 -0.13 -15.01 4.55
C ILE A 63 -0.58 -14.11 5.71
N ASP A 64 0.34 -13.57 6.49
CA ASP A 64 0.02 -12.65 7.60
C ASP A 64 -0.82 -11.44 7.11
N ILE A 65 -0.65 -11.01 5.85
CA ILE A 65 -1.40 -9.90 5.24
C ILE A 65 -2.85 -10.35 4.99
N GLU A 66 -3.06 -11.50 4.38
CA GLU A 66 -4.40 -12.06 4.14
C GLU A 66 -5.16 -12.27 5.45
N ASP A 67 -4.49 -12.89 6.44
CA ASP A 67 -5.05 -13.13 7.78
C ASP A 67 -5.45 -11.82 8.48
N PHE A 68 -4.62 -10.78 8.34
CA PHE A 68 -4.93 -9.44 8.87
C PHE A 68 -6.21 -8.89 8.25
N PHE A 69 -6.30 -8.84 6.93
CA PHE A 69 -7.49 -8.30 6.25
C PHE A 69 -8.74 -9.14 6.53
N GLN A 70 -8.61 -10.47 6.59
CA GLN A 70 -9.72 -11.36 6.97
C GLN A 70 -10.20 -11.09 8.40
N ARG A 71 -9.30 -10.91 9.35
CA ARG A 71 -9.62 -10.59 10.74
C ARG A 71 -10.32 -9.24 10.86
N GLU A 72 -9.79 -8.23 10.19
CA GLU A 72 -10.34 -6.88 10.25
C GLU A 72 -11.69 -6.78 9.53
N ALA A 73 -11.87 -7.42 8.36
CA ALA A 73 -13.12 -7.45 7.62
C ALA A 73 -14.29 -8.04 8.45
N LYS A 74 -14.01 -9.06 9.25
CA LYS A 74 -15.01 -9.64 10.17
C LYS A 74 -15.56 -8.64 11.18
N LYS A 75 -14.73 -7.69 11.66
CA LYS A 75 -15.17 -6.66 12.60
C LYS A 75 -16.18 -5.69 11.98
N TYR A 76 -16.11 -5.49 10.68
CA TYR A 76 -16.99 -4.62 9.91
C TYR A 76 -18.14 -5.37 9.22
N ASN A 77 -18.31 -6.68 9.51
CA ASN A 77 -19.33 -7.54 8.92
C ASN A 77 -19.30 -7.55 7.38
N LEU A 78 -18.09 -7.47 6.80
CA LEU A 78 -17.93 -7.59 5.36
C LEU A 78 -18.39 -8.99 4.91
N ALA A 79 -19.13 -9.07 3.80
CA ALA A 79 -19.67 -10.34 3.30
C ALA A 79 -18.55 -11.30 2.82
N LEU A 80 -17.41 -10.78 2.44
CA LEU A 80 -16.25 -11.56 2.01
C LEU A 80 -15.48 -12.13 3.20
N ASN A 81 -15.34 -13.44 3.24
CA ASN A 81 -14.47 -14.09 4.23
C ASN A 81 -12.96 -13.81 3.99
N LYS A 82 -12.55 -13.71 2.73
CA LYS A 82 -11.18 -13.39 2.31
C LYS A 82 -11.22 -12.17 1.40
N PRO A 83 -11.07 -10.95 1.92
CA PRO A 83 -11.22 -9.72 1.12
C PRO A 83 -10.05 -9.47 0.17
N ILE A 84 -8.88 -10.04 0.45
CA ILE A 84 -7.72 -9.97 -0.45
C ILE A 84 -7.12 -11.36 -0.65
N ASP A 85 -6.50 -11.56 -1.80
CA ASP A 85 -5.72 -12.74 -2.17
C ASP A 85 -4.34 -12.28 -2.65
N VAL A 86 -3.27 -12.70 -1.97
CA VAL A 86 -1.92 -12.22 -2.23
C VAL A 86 -1.11 -13.31 -2.94
N SER A 87 -0.57 -13.00 -4.09
CA SER A 87 0.31 -13.89 -4.85
C SER A 87 1.69 -13.28 -5.05
N TYR A 88 2.71 -14.05 -4.79
CA TYR A 88 4.09 -13.66 -5.08
C TYR A 88 4.42 -13.98 -6.54
N ALA A 89 4.72 -12.95 -7.34
CA ALA A 89 5.01 -13.08 -8.77
C ALA A 89 6.51 -13.26 -9.07
N GLY A 90 7.35 -13.33 -8.04
CA GLY A 90 8.80 -13.48 -8.23
C GLY A 90 9.57 -12.16 -8.23
N GLU A 91 10.81 -12.24 -8.71
CA GLU A 91 11.73 -11.11 -8.74
C GLU A 91 11.66 -10.35 -10.07
N LEU A 92 11.73 -9.02 -9.97
CA LEU A 92 11.99 -8.13 -11.11
C LEU A 92 13.39 -7.53 -11.00
N ASN A 93 14.17 -7.64 -12.10
CA ASN A 93 15.54 -7.10 -12.17
C ASN A 93 15.61 -5.62 -12.57
N VAL A 94 14.46 -4.92 -12.54
CA VAL A 94 14.36 -3.53 -12.98
C VAL A 94 13.70 -2.71 -11.89
N LYS A 95 14.33 -1.60 -11.49
CA LYS A 95 13.78 -0.70 -10.46
C LYS A 95 12.74 0.26 -11.04
N PRO A 96 11.69 0.59 -10.28
CA PRO A 96 10.74 1.63 -10.67
C PRO A 96 11.39 3.01 -10.72
N PRO A 97 10.82 3.97 -11.48
CA PRO A 97 11.31 5.34 -11.50
C PRO A 97 11.17 5.98 -10.12
N ILE A 98 12.24 6.65 -9.68
CA ILE A 98 12.29 7.31 -8.37
C ILE A 98 11.31 8.50 -8.37
N PRO A 99 10.44 8.64 -7.34
CA PRO A 99 9.55 9.77 -7.20
C PRO A 99 10.33 11.09 -7.02
N PRO A 100 9.86 12.20 -7.62
CA PRO A 100 10.51 13.50 -7.47
C PRO A 100 10.36 14.01 -6.04
N ARG A 101 11.49 14.31 -5.39
CA ARG A 101 11.50 14.93 -4.06
C ARG A 101 11.30 16.44 -4.22
N GLY A 102 10.22 16.99 -3.66
CA GLY A 102 9.93 18.43 -3.70
C GLY A 102 9.67 19.00 -5.09
N GLY A 103 9.20 18.17 -6.02
CA GLY A 103 8.96 18.57 -7.41
C GLY A 103 7.68 19.39 -7.62
N SER A 104 7.61 20.12 -8.74
CA SER A 104 6.39 20.80 -9.20
C SER A 104 5.29 19.78 -9.53
N GLN A 105 4.03 20.23 -9.56
CA GLN A 105 2.90 19.38 -9.98
C GLN A 105 3.14 18.70 -11.34
N LEU A 106 3.80 19.41 -12.27
CA LEU A 106 4.14 18.87 -13.57
C LEU A 106 5.16 17.73 -13.48
N SER A 107 6.17 17.85 -12.62
CA SER A 107 7.17 16.78 -12.40
C SER A 107 6.55 15.52 -11.78
N ILE A 108 5.61 15.69 -10.86
CA ILE A 108 4.83 14.59 -10.26
C ILE A 108 3.95 13.91 -11.32
N MET A 109 3.30 14.69 -12.18
CA MET A 109 2.46 14.16 -13.26
C MET A 109 3.30 13.37 -14.29
N LEU A 110 4.44 13.90 -14.72
CA LEU A 110 5.35 13.23 -15.65
C LEU A 110 5.94 11.96 -15.03
N TRP A 111 6.31 11.99 -13.76
CA TRP A 111 6.75 10.80 -13.04
C TRP A 111 5.66 9.74 -12.97
N SER A 112 4.42 10.12 -12.66
CA SER A 112 3.27 9.20 -12.62
C SER A 112 3.03 8.53 -13.98
N LEU A 113 3.17 9.25 -15.09
CA LEU A 113 3.08 8.68 -16.44
C LEU A 113 4.24 7.70 -16.72
N LYS A 114 5.47 8.08 -16.32
CA LYS A 114 6.65 7.24 -16.45
C LYS A 114 6.51 5.95 -15.62
N LEU A 115 5.97 6.03 -14.40
CA LEU A 115 5.72 4.86 -13.56
C LEU A 115 4.68 3.94 -14.21
N ARG A 116 3.56 4.46 -14.73
CA ARG A 116 2.55 3.65 -15.42
C ARG A 116 3.10 2.93 -16.65
N TYR A 117 3.94 3.64 -17.45
CA TYR A 117 4.63 3.02 -18.55
C TYR A 117 5.59 1.92 -18.09
N TRP A 118 6.32 2.15 -17.00
CA TRP A 118 7.22 1.16 -16.41
C TRP A 118 6.45 -0.07 -15.92
N VAL A 119 5.33 0.10 -15.20
CA VAL A 119 4.44 -0.98 -14.77
C VAL A 119 3.98 -1.79 -15.97
N TRP A 120 3.36 -1.15 -16.95
CA TRP A 120 2.88 -1.82 -18.17
C TRP A 120 3.97 -2.61 -18.90
N LYS A 121 5.18 -2.10 -18.94
CA LYS A 121 6.31 -2.75 -19.62
C LYS A 121 6.85 -3.97 -18.87
N ASN A 122 6.79 -3.97 -17.54
CA ASN A 122 7.44 -4.96 -16.67
C ASN A 122 6.44 -5.88 -15.95
N ASP A 123 5.16 -5.66 -16.15
CA ASP A 123 4.13 -6.55 -15.67
C ASP A 123 4.04 -7.75 -16.62
N ASN A 124 4.43 -8.91 -16.08
CA ASN A 124 4.43 -10.17 -16.83
C ASN A 124 3.61 -11.24 -16.09
N TYR A 125 2.77 -10.84 -15.12
CA TYR A 125 1.96 -11.81 -14.40
C TYR A 125 0.88 -12.39 -15.33
N PRO A 126 0.72 -13.72 -15.39
CA PRO A 126 -0.11 -14.35 -16.42
C PRO A 126 -1.62 -14.34 -16.11
N TYR A 127 -2.01 -13.87 -14.92
CA TYR A 127 -3.40 -13.85 -14.46
C TYR A 127 -3.87 -12.41 -14.19
N PRO A 128 -5.19 -12.14 -14.27
CA PRO A 128 -5.72 -10.83 -13.93
C PRO A 128 -5.43 -10.47 -12.47
N GLU A 129 -4.82 -9.31 -12.27
CA GLU A 129 -4.60 -8.68 -10.97
C GLU A 129 -5.40 -7.39 -10.84
N ASP A 130 -5.69 -7.02 -9.59
CA ASP A 130 -6.36 -5.77 -9.27
C ASP A 130 -5.35 -4.74 -8.75
N ALA A 131 -4.39 -5.16 -7.92
CA ALA A 131 -3.36 -4.30 -7.36
C ALA A 131 -1.97 -4.95 -7.43
N THR A 132 -0.93 -4.15 -7.67
CA THR A 132 0.45 -4.62 -7.74
C THR A 132 1.34 -3.89 -6.73
N ILE A 133 2.07 -4.65 -5.93
CA ILE A 133 3.02 -4.14 -4.93
C ILE A 133 4.44 -4.52 -5.33
N TYR A 134 5.28 -3.52 -5.54
CA TYR A 134 6.70 -3.69 -5.82
C TYR A 134 7.49 -3.47 -4.53
N VAL A 135 8.10 -4.54 -3.98
CA VAL A 135 8.88 -4.47 -2.75
C VAL A 135 10.36 -4.38 -3.07
N LEU A 136 10.95 -3.23 -2.75
CA LEU A 136 12.37 -2.92 -2.91
C LEU A 136 13.09 -3.32 -1.64
N TYR A 137 13.87 -4.39 -1.70
CA TYR A 137 14.60 -4.92 -0.56
C TYR A 137 16.01 -4.35 -0.45
N PHE A 138 16.40 -4.01 0.78
CA PHE A 138 17.71 -3.46 1.16
C PHE A 138 18.34 -4.28 2.29
N ASP A 139 19.65 -4.46 2.25
CA ASP A 139 20.41 -5.10 3.32
C ASP A 139 20.44 -4.21 4.59
N PRO A 140 19.88 -4.66 5.73
CA PRO A 140 19.83 -3.87 6.96
C PRO A 140 21.21 -3.64 7.60
N GLU A 141 22.23 -4.43 7.24
CA GLU A 141 23.59 -4.22 7.77
C GLU A 141 24.22 -2.94 7.24
N ILE A 142 23.88 -2.56 6.02
CA ILE A 142 24.42 -1.36 5.35
C ILE A 142 23.40 -0.23 5.35
N THR A 143 22.14 -0.51 5.01
CA THR A 143 21.06 0.48 4.96
C THR A 143 20.36 0.51 6.31
N LYS A 144 20.58 1.56 7.09
CA LYS A 144 19.96 1.68 8.43
C LYS A 144 18.53 2.25 8.37
N THR A 145 18.23 3.02 7.34
CA THR A 145 16.89 3.60 7.09
C THR A 145 16.56 3.52 5.61
N VAL A 146 15.36 3.08 5.28
CA VAL A 146 14.85 3.09 3.91
C VAL A 146 14.02 4.34 3.64
N ALA A 147 13.86 4.70 2.38
CA ALA A 147 12.98 5.80 1.98
C ALA A 147 11.51 5.47 2.30
N HIS A 148 10.65 6.50 2.37
CA HIS A 148 9.23 6.28 2.50
C HIS A 148 8.69 5.44 1.34
N SER A 149 7.81 4.53 1.66
CA SER A 149 7.03 3.75 0.71
C SER A 149 5.94 4.61 0.08
N LEU A 150 5.23 4.12 -0.91
CA LEU A 150 4.23 4.90 -1.65
C LEU A 150 3.14 3.99 -2.22
N GLY A 151 1.92 4.16 -1.78
CA GLY A 151 0.73 3.55 -2.38
C GLY A 151 -0.01 4.56 -3.26
N LEU A 152 -0.32 4.16 -4.50
CA LEU A 152 -1.00 5.00 -5.49
C LEU A 152 -2.38 4.44 -5.80
N GLN A 153 -3.43 5.13 -5.38
CA GLN A 153 -4.81 4.77 -5.70
C GLN A 153 -5.06 4.76 -7.22
N LYS A 154 -4.47 5.71 -7.96
CA LYS A 154 -4.59 5.75 -9.42
C LYS A 154 -3.66 4.73 -10.06
N GLY A 155 -4.18 3.56 -10.37
CA GLY A 155 -3.46 2.45 -11.00
C GLY A 155 -3.19 1.30 -10.03
N LEU A 156 -3.64 1.40 -8.77
CA LEU A 156 -3.55 0.35 -7.76
C LEU A 156 -2.13 -0.21 -7.61
N VAL A 157 -1.15 0.68 -7.56
CA VAL A 157 0.28 0.34 -7.50
C VAL A 157 0.88 0.80 -6.18
N GLY A 158 1.55 -0.10 -5.48
CA GLY A 158 2.38 0.20 -4.31
C GLY A 158 3.88 0.03 -4.61
N ILE A 159 4.70 0.92 -4.08
CA ILE A 159 6.16 0.79 -4.04
C ILE A 159 6.58 0.78 -2.59
N VAL A 160 7.01 -0.36 -2.11
CA VAL A 160 7.39 -0.58 -0.71
C VAL A 160 8.91 -0.67 -0.60
N ASN A 161 9.49 0.09 0.31
CA ASN A 161 10.88 -0.06 0.68
C ASN A 161 10.97 -0.89 1.97
N ALA A 162 11.66 -2.01 1.92
CA ALA A 162 11.70 -3.02 2.97
C ALA A 162 13.11 -3.56 3.23
N PHE A 163 13.32 -4.21 4.35
CA PHE A 163 14.60 -4.80 4.68
C PHE A 163 14.66 -6.29 4.31
N ALA A 164 15.76 -6.69 3.68
CA ALA A 164 16.08 -8.07 3.32
C ALA A 164 16.50 -8.88 4.56
N SER A 165 15.56 -9.11 5.49
CA SER A 165 15.80 -9.80 6.74
C SER A 165 14.62 -10.64 7.19
N LYS A 166 14.86 -11.92 7.51
CA LYS A 166 13.83 -12.83 8.10
C LYS A 166 13.27 -12.28 9.42
N LYS A 167 14.10 -11.58 10.20
CA LYS A 167 13.66 -10.99 11.47
C LYS A 167 12.70 -9.83 11.28
N MET A 168 12.82 -9.10 10.15
CA MET A 168 12.00 -7.93 9.83
C MET A 168 10.82 -8.26 8.90
N LYS A 169 10.64 -9.53 8.52
CA LYS A 169 9.57 -9.96 7.62
C LYS A 169 8.18 -9.49 8.08
N LYS A 170 7.87 -9.67 9.36
CA LYS A 170 6.56 -9.27 9.91
C LYS A 170 6.34 -7.76 9.89
N GLU A 171 7.38 -6.99 10.16
CA GLU A 171 7.37 -5.53 10.04
C GLU A 171 7.21 -5.08 8.58
N ASN A 172 7.93 -5.72 7.65
CA ASN A 172 7.74 -5.48 6.21
C ASN A 172 6.29 -5.72 5.78
N ASN A 173 5.62 -6.77 6.30
CA ASN A 173 4.21 -7.06 6.00
C ASN A 173 3.26 -5.97 6.53
N VAL A 174 3.58 -5.33 7.67
CA VAL A 174 2.82 -4.14 8.13
C VAL A 174 2.91 -3.02 7.10
N ILE A 175 4.11 -2.73 6.59
CA ILE A 175 4.32 -1.68 5.59
C ILE A 175 3.60 -2.04 4.28
N ILE A 176 3.70 -3.29 3.83
CA ILE A 176 3.01 -3.76 2.60
C ILE A 176 1.49 -3.58 2.74
N ALA A 177 0.90 -3.98 3.87
CA ALA A 177 -0.53 -3.83 4.12
C ALA A 177 -0.96 -2.35 4.20
N HIS A 178 -0.14 -1.48 4.78
CA HIS A 178 -0.35 -0.03 4.82
C HIS A 178 -0.38 0.57 3.40
N GLU A 179 0.62 0.26 2.57
CA GLU A 179 0.69 0.77 1.19
C GLU A 179 -0.42 0.18 0.30
N LEU A 180 -0.82 -1.05 0.55
CA LEU A 180 -1.98 -1.65 -0.12
C LEU A 180 -3.27 -0.88 0.20
N LEU A 181 -3.46 -0.46 1.45
CA LEU A 181 -4.62 0.34 1.85
C LEU A 181 -4.65 1.71 1.16
N HIS A 182 -3.50 2.34 0.91
CA HIS A 182 -3.43 3.54 0.06
C HIS A 182 -3.94 3.29 -1.35
N THR A 183 -3.68 2.11 -1.93
CA THR A 183 -4.17 1.80 -3.28
C THR A 183 -5.69 1.73 -3.35
N VAL A 184 -6.38 1.35 -2.27
CA VAL A 184 -7.85 1.31 -2.18
C VAL A 184 -8.46 2.56 -1.56
N GLY A 185 -7.64 3.60 -1.27
CA GLY A 185 -8.14 4.94 -0.96
C GLY A 185 -7.97 5.41 0.47
N ALA A 186 -7.35 4.62 1.35
CA ALA A 186 -7.03 5.06 2.69
C ALA A 186 -5.99 6.19 2.68
N ILE A 187 -6.07 7.08 3.65
CA ILE A 187 -5.14 8.19 3.83
C ILE A 187 -4.38 8.06 5.15
N ASP A 188 -3.17 8.61 5.21
CA ASP A 188 -2.33 8.61 6.39
C ASP A 188 -3.03 9.28 7.59
N LYS A 189 -2.83 8.70 8.79
CA LYS A 189 -3.38 9.18 10.05
C LYS A 189 -2.29 9.48 11.08
N TYR A 190 -1.17 10.01 10.58
CA TYR A 190 -0.06 10.51 11.39
C TYR A 190 0.40 11.88 10.90
N ASP A 191 1.04 12.63 11.78
CA ASP A 191 1.70 13.90 11.43
C ASP A 191 3.02 13.59 10.69
N PRO A 192 3.20 14.02 9.42
CA PRO A 192 4.38 13.70 8.62
C PRO A 192 5.69 14.32 9.16
N LYS A 193 5.62 15.30 10.08
CA LYS A 193 6.80 15.92 10.69
C LYS A 193 7.29 15.16 11.91
N THR A 194 6.36 14.61 12.71
CA THR A 194 6.64 13.97 13.98
C THR A 194 6.48 12.46 13.95
N ASN A 195 5.82 11.92 12.93
CA ASN A 195 5.35 10.54 12.82
C ASN A 195 4.46 10.10 14.01
N GLN A 196 3.80 11.06 14.69
CA GLN A 196 2.86 10.76 15.75
C GLN A 196 1.48 10.46 15.18
N PRO A 197 0.77 9.43 15.68
CA PRO A 197 -0.62 9.17 15.32
C PRO A 197 -1.51 10.39 15.60
N LEU A 198 -2.39 10.73 14.68
CA LEU A 198 -3.34 11.83 14.83
C LEU A 198 -4.51 11.40 15.72
N TYR A 199 -4.69 12.06 16.85
CA TYR A 199 -5.85 11.80 17.71
C TYR A 199 -7.12 12.44 17.13
N PRO A 200 -8.28 11.77 17.15
CA PRO A 200 -8.52 10.40 17.61
C PRO A 200 -8.33 9.34 16.50
N ILE A 201 -8.31 9.70 15.22
CA ILE A 201 -8.44 8.81 14.07
C ILE A 201 -7.24 7.89 13.81
N GLY A 202 -6.05 8.26 14.30
CA GLY A 202 -4.82 7.46 14.22
C GLY A 202 -4.58 6.56 15.43
N TYR A 203 -5.53 6.53 16.39
CA TYR A 203 -5.44 5.70 17.59
C TYR A 203 -6.26 4.43 17.43
N ALA A 204 -5.70 3.31 17.84
CA ALA A 204 -6.42 2.03 17.79
C ALA A 204 -7.62 2.01 18.76
N ASN A 205 -7.50 2.68 19.92
CA ASN A 205 -8.58 2.86 20.87
C ASN A 205 -8.53 4.27 21.48
N ALA A 206 -9.17 5.22 20.83
CA ALA A 206 -9.23 6.61 21.28
C ALA A 206 -10.04 6.82 22.58
N ALA A 207 -10.89 5.87 22.96
CA ALA A 207 -11.68 5.92 24.19
C ALA A 207 -11.00 5.22 25.38
N GLN A 208 -9.79 4.68 25.19
CA GLN A 208 -9.05 4.01 26.27
C GLN A 208 -8.73 4.98 27.42
N SER A 209 -8.86 4.50 28.65
CA SER A 209 -8.45 5.24 29.85
C SER A 209 -7.56 4.38 30.75
N PRO A 210 -6.33 4.80 31.08
CA PRO A 210 -5.63 5.98 30.56
C PRO A 210 -5.40 5.87 29.05
N LEU A 211 -5.35 7.02 28.34
CA LEU A 211 -5.21 7.05 26.88
C LEU A 211 -3.91 6.38 26.39
N HIS A 212 -2.84 6.51 27.15
CA HIS A 212 -1.54 5.90 26.86
C HIS A 212 -1.10 4.92 27.96
N PRO A 213 -0.29 3.91 27.59
CA PRO A 213 0.09 3.51 26.24
C PRO A 213 -1.07 2.82 25.49
N GLN A 214 -1.15 3.03 24.18
CA GLN A 214 -2.02 2.21 23.34
C GLN A 214 -1.44 0.79 23.22
N LYS A 215 -2.30 -0.22 23.00
CA LYS A 215 -1.88 -1.62 22.86
C LYS A 215 -1.63 -2.03 21.41
N GLN A 216 -2.24 -1.32 20.46
CA GLN A 216 -2.16 -1.56 19.03
C GLN A 216 -2.02 -0.23 18.28
N ALA A 217 -1.60 -0.30 17.02
CA ALA A 217 -1.61 0.83 16.09
C ALA A 217 -2.89 0.80 15.23
N GLU A 218 -3.38 1.95 14.86
CA GLU A 218 -4.20 2.08 13.64
C GLU A 218 -3.25 1.99 12.44
N ILE A 219 -3.60 1.17 11.43
CA ILE A 219 -2.66 0.81 10.37
C ILE A 219 -2.20 2.02 9.54
N MET A 220 -3.10 2.98 9.25
CA MET A 220 -2.74 4.17 8.49
C MET A 220 -1.99 5.22 9.35
N ALA A 221 -1.91 5.02 10.67
CA ALA A 221 -0.97 5.72 11.54
C ALA A 221 0.39 5.01 11.65
N GLY A 222 0.43 3.69 11.40
CA GLY A 222 1.65 2.87 11.33
C GLY A 222 2.38 2.70 12.66
N ARG A 223 1.97 3.40 13.73
CA ARG A 223 2.68 3.44 15.02
C ARG A 223 1.71 3.32 16.21
N ILE A 224 2.20 2.68 17.26
CA ILE A 224 1.52 2.56 18.56
C ILE A 224 1.85 3.79 19.38
N ALA A 225 0.86 4.59 19.76
CA ALA A 225 1.05 5.75 20.63
C ALA A 225 1.38 5.29 22.05
N VAL A 226 2.64 5.41 22.46
CA VAL A 226 3.13 5.03 23.79
C VAL A 226 2.92 6.15 24.82
N SER A 227 3.08 7.40 24.36
CA SER A 227 2.77 8.61 25.12
C SER A 227 2.36 9.73 24.16
N GLU A 228 2.06 10.93 24.68
CA GLU A 228 1.75 12.11 23.84
C GLU A 228 2.83 12.43 22.79
N ASN A 229 4.10 12.16 23.12
CA ASN A 229 5.23 12.55 22.31
C ASN A 229 6.09 11.36 21.82
N LYS A 230 5.64 10.13 22.09
CA LYS A 230 6.37 8.92 21.69
C LYS A 230 5.43 7.91 21.06
N ALA A 231 5.77 7.48 19.86
CA ALA A 231 5.13 6.37 19.18
C ALA A 231 6.17 5.37 18.66
N GLU A 232 5.83 4.09 18.72
CA GLU A 232 6.70 2.98 18.31
C GLU A 232 6.08 2.27 17.11
N GLN A 233 6.92 1.85 16.18
CA GLN A 233 6.46 1.14 14.99
C GLN A 233 5.83 -0.21 15.37
N ALA A 234 4.75 -0.58 14.70
CA ALA A 234 4.14 -1.88 14.90
C ALA A 234 4.99 -2.97 14.23
N GLU A 235 5.50 -3.91 15.00
CA GLU A 235 6.41 -4.95 14.53
C GLU A 235 5.72 -6.07 13.74
N LYS A 236 4.38 -6.14 13.80
CA LYS A 236 3.60 -7.22 13.18
C LYS A 236 2.11 -6.85 13.07
N LEU A 237 1.42 -7.47 12.13
CA LEU A 237 0.01 -7.21 11.83
C LEU A 237 -0.96 -7.60 12.96
N GLU A 238 -0.58 -8.48 13.89
CA GLU A 238 -1.37 -8.78 15.11
C GLU A 238 -1.42 -7.59 16.08
N LYS A 239 -0.49 -6.64 15.96
CA LYS A 239 -0.44 -5.39 16.73
C LYS A 239 -1.08 -4.20 16.01
N VAL A 240 -1.82 -4.46 14.93
CA VAL A 240 -2.41 -3.42 14.08
C VAL A 240 -3.90 -3.69 13.88
N ILE A 241 -4.68 -2.62 13.75
CA ILE A 241 -6.10 -2.69 13.39
C ILE A 241 -6.40 -1.76 12.21
N ILE A 242 -7.50 -2.00 11.51
CA ILE A 242 -8.16 -1.02 10.65
C ILE A 242 -9.15 -0.25 11.53
N GLY A 243 -8.96 1.06 11.68
CA GLY A 243 -9.88 1.93 12.43
C GLY A 243 -11.13 2.30 11.60
N GLU A 244 -12.17 2.83 12.25
CA GLU A 244 -13.43 3.20 11.59
C GLU A 244 -13.23 4.19 10.44
N SER A 245 -12.39 5.22 10.63
CA SER A 245 -12.09 6.19 9.58
C SER A 245 -11.49 5.52 8.34
N THR A 246 -10.53 4.62 8.53
CA THR A 246 -9.95 3.84 7.43
C THR A 246 -10.99 2.91 6.78
N ALA A 247 -11.81 2.24 7.58
CA ALA A 247 -12.89 1.37 7.07
C ALA A 247 -13.89 2.13 6.21
N ILE A 248 -14.23 3.38 6.56
CA ILE A 248 -15.08 4.27 5.75
C ILE A 248 -14.37 4.63 4.43
N GLU A 249 -13.09 5.00 4.49
CA GLU A 249 -12.31 5.41 3.31
C GLU A 249 -12.19 4.31 2.26
N ILE A 250 -12.12 3.04 2.70
CA ILE A 250 -12.03 1.86 1.83
C ILE A 250 -13.39 1.20 1.56
N ASN A 251 -14.51 1.84 1.93
CA ASN A 251 -15.88 1.35 1.77
C ASN A 251 -16.21 0.04 2.51
N TRP A 252 -15.54 -0.26 3.63
CA TRP A 252 -15.94 -1.36 4.51
C TRP A 252 -17.05 -0.96 5.48
N LEU A 253 -17.17 0.33 5.73
CA LEU A 253 -18.21 0.91 6.59
C LEU A 253 -18.88 2.08 5.86
N ALA A 254 -20.20 2.12 5.92
CA ALA A 254 -20.96 3.25 5.38
C ALA A 254 -20.72 4.52 6.20
N VAL A 255 -20.66 5.67 5.53
CA VAL A 255 -20.61 6.96 6.22
C VAL A 255 -21.86 7.11 7.10
N PRO A 256 -21.72 7.40 8.40
CA PRO A 256 -22.86 7.72 9.26
C PRO A 256 -23.66 8.90 8.67
N LYS A 257 -24.99 8.73 8.60
CA LYS A 257 -25.90 9.79 8.10
C LYS A 257 -26.08 10.88 9.13
#